data_55502d9416447b37b4bbaab316e5138d
#
_entry.id   55502d9416447b37b4bbaab316e5138d
#
_cell.length_a   1.000
_cell.length_b   1.000
_cell.length_c   1.000
_cell.angle_alpha   90.00
_cell.angle_beta   90.00
_cell.angle_gamma   90.00
#
_symmetry.space_group_name_H-M   'P 1'
#
loop_
_entity.id
_entity.type
_entity.pdbx_description
1 polymer ?
#
loop_
_entity_poly.entity_id
_entity_poly.type
_entity_poly.pdbx_seq_one_letter_code
_entity_poly.pdbx_strand_id
1 'polypeptide(L)'
;MKEMKRNIFLGAIAIAAAVAGFFIPAVFVLLIAAIINFIQRRRGTDVNEAPKPSEMTVDELTAQYGEPEDVILLNAVRANEALGVILAYKDFLVVEGRRIDKSDITDVTFNNSGTPYAPSEYQVIIATSTQDYLHVNAGYDAAWTKDVAEEIKKNL
;
A
#
# COMPACT_ATOMS: atom_id res chain seq x y z
N MET A 1 -23.75 11.41 -47.81
CA MET A 1 -24.73 12.56 -47.80
C MET A 1 -25.66 12.50 -46.57
N LYS A 2 -26.10 11.35 -46.09
CA LYS A 2 -26.98 11.19 -44.91
C LYS A 2 -26.27 11.50 -43.58
N GLU A 3 -25.03 11.11 -43.43
CA GLU A 3 -24.19 11.35 -42.24
C GLU A 3 -23.84 12.83 -42.02
N MET A 4 -23.52 13.53 -43.10
CA MET A 4 -23.19 14.96 -43.05
C MET A 4 -24.38 15.83 -42.60
N LYS A 5 -25.61 15.47 -43.02
CA LYS A 5 -26.83 16.14 -42.55
C LYS A 5 -27.12 15.90 -41.08
N ARG A 6 -26.82 14.69 -40.55
CA ARG A 6 -26.98 14.34 -39.13
C ARG A 6 -26.02 15.14 -38.25
N ASN A 7 -24.76 15.30 -38.69
CA ASN A 7 -23.76 16.03 -37.90
C ASN A 7 -24.04 17.55 -37.91
N ILE A 8 -24.58 18.10 -38.98
CA ILE A 8 -25.02 19.51 -39.06
C ILE A 8 -26.23 19.74 -38.13
N PHE A 9 -27.15 18.79 -38.07
CA PHE A 9 -28.34 18.89 -37.22
C PHE A 9 -27.99 18.78 -35.73
N LEU A 10 -27.06 17.89 -35.34
CA LEU A 10 -26.55 17.78 -33.98
C LEU A 10 -25.74 19.01 -33.56
N GLY A 11 -24.98 19.59 -34.48
CA GLY A 11 -24.26 20.86 -34.25
C GLY A 11 -25.21 22.03 -34.01
N ALA A 12 -26.29 22.11 -34.76
CA ALA A 12 -27.31 23.16 -34.60
C ALA A 12 -28.08 23.06 -33.28
N ILE A 13 -28.38 21.80 -32.80
CA ILE A 13 -29.00 21.57 -31.50
C ILE A 13 -28.04 21.96 -30.38
N ALA A 14 -26.76 21.64 -30.48
CA ALA A 14 -25.75 22.02 -29.50
C ALA A 14 -25.60 23.54 -29.37
N ILE A 15 -25.61 24.25 -30.47
CA ILE A 15 -25.57 25.74 -30.51
C ILE A 15 -26.86 26.33 -29.93
N ALA A 16 -28.03 25.79 -30.26
CA ALA A 16 -29.31 26.24 -29.72
C ALA A 16 -29.43 25.99 -28.18
N ALA A 17 -28.91 24.88 -27.71
CA ALA A 17 -28.85 24.57 -26.28
C ALA A 17 -27.87 25.47 -25.51
N ALA A 18 -26.75 25.88 -26.16
CA ALA A 18 -25.79 26.81 -25.57
C ALA A 18 -26.37 28.21 -25.41
N VAL A 19 -27.16 28.67 -26.41
CA VAL A 19 -27.86 29.97 -26.37
C VAL A 19 -29.00 29.98 -25.35
N ALA A 20 -29.60 28.81 -25.03
CA ALA A 20 -30.68 28.67 -24.06
C ALA A 20 -30.24 28.55 -22.61
N GLY A 21 -28.98 28.86 -22.26
CA GLY A 21 -28.48 28.84 -20.91
C GLY A 21 -28.11 27.43 -20.36
N PHE A 22 -28.13 26.39 -21.19
CA PHE A 22 -27.72 25.04 -20.86
C PHE A 22 -26.20 24.83 -20.93
N PHE A 23 -25.45 25.87 -21.24
CA PHE A 23 -23.99 25.77 -21.41
C PHE A 23 -23.29 25.38 -20.07
N ILE A 24 -23.74 25.95 -18.98
CA ILE A 24 -23.16 25.69 -17.64
C ILE A 24 -23.35 24.22 -17.20
N PRO A 25 -24.57 23.61 -17.30
CA PRO A 25 -24.74 22.21 -16.99
C PRO A 25 -23.93 21.27 -17.91
N ALA A 26 -23.83 21.56 -19.21
CA ALA A 26 -23.08 20.74 -20.16
C ALA A 26 -21.58 20.73 -19.86
N VAL A 27 -21.00 21.88 -19.51
CA VAL A 27 -19.59 21.98 -19.09
C VAL A 27 -19.35 21.23 -17.78
N PHE A 28 -20.29 21.28 -16.83
CA PHE A 28 -20.20 20.55 -15.57
C PHE A 28 -20.24 19.04 -15.79
N VAL A 29 -21.10 18.54 -16.66
CA VAL A 29 -21.17 17.11 -16.99
C VAL A 29 -19.88 16.65 -17.68
N LEU A 30 -19.31 17.45 -18.58
CA LEU A 30 -18.03 17.14 -19.25
C LEU A 30 -16.86 17.14 -18.25
N LEU A 31 -16.84 18.07 -17.29
CA LEU A 31 -15.86 18.11 -16.23
C LEU A 31 -15.93 16.86 -15.31
N ILE A 32 -17.15 16.48 -14.91
CA ILE A 32 -17.38 15.28 -14.12
C ILE A 32 -16.95 14.03 -14.89
N ALA A 33 -17.32 13.93 -16.18
CA ALA A 33 -16.92 12.81 -17.02
C ALA A 33 -15.40 12.75 -17.22
N ALA A 34 -14.72 13.90 -17.36
CA ALA A 34 -13.27 13.97 -17.44
C ALA A 34 -12.60 13.55 -16.13
N ILE A 35 -13.14 13.98 -14.98
CA ILE A 35 -12.65 13.58 -13.64
C ILE A 35 -12.85 12.07 -13.44
N ILE A 36 -14.01 11.52 -13.76
CA ILE A 36 -14.29 10.08 -13.65
C ILE A 36 -13.33 9.31 -14.56
N ASN A 37 -13.14 9.74 -15.80
CA ASN A 37 -12.22 9.10 -16.75
C ASN A 37 -10.76 9.21 -16.31
N PHE A 38 -10.37 10.31 -15.67
CA PHE A 38 -9.04 10.48 -15.08
C PHE A 38 -8.82 9.56 -13.87
N ILE A 39 -9.84 9.44 -13.00
CA ILE A 39 -9.80 8.52 -11.84
C ILE A 39 -9.79 7.06 -12.32
N GLN A 40 -10.59 6.71 -13.33
CA GLN A 40 -10.60 5.36 -13.91
C GLN A 40 -9.30 5.03 -14.63
N ARG A 41 -8.67 5.99 -15.32
CA ARG A 41 -7.35 5.81 -15.91
C ARG A 41 -6.27 5.60 -14.83
N ARG A 42 -6.33 6.32 -13.71
CA ARG A 42 -5.42 6.07 -12.59
C ARG A 42 -5.66 4.72 -11.93
N ARG A 43 -6.92 4.29 -11.80
CA ARG A 43 -7.24 2.94 -11.28
C ARG A 43 -6.96 1.83 -12.29
N GLY A 44 -7.03 2.09 -13.58
CA GLY A 44 -6.79 1.10 -14.63
C GLY A 44 -5.32 0.88 -14.97
N THR A 45 -4.40 1.72 -14.50
CA THR A 45 -2.94 1.50 -14.60
C THR A 45 -2.43 0.55 -13.52
N ASP A 46 -3.19 0.35 -12.44
CA ASP A 46 -2.76 -0.52 -11.34
C ASP A 46 -3.13 -2.01 -11.54
N VAL A 47 -3.88 -2.35 -12.58
CA VAL A 47 -4.36 -3.74 -12.82
C VAL A 47 -3.26 -4.68 -13.34
N ASN A 48 -2.08 -4.17 -13.71
CA ASN A 48 -0.94 -4.98 -14.19
C ASN A 48 0.38 -4.70 -13.44
N GLU A 49 0.38 -3.91 -12.37
CA GLU A 49 1.53 -3.90 -11.46
C GLU A 49 1.45 -5.16 -10.59
N ALA A 50 2.55 -5.89 -10.51
CA ALA A 50 2.70 -6.94 -9.52
C ALA A 50 2.34 -6.37 -8.14
N PRO A 51 1.63 -7.10 -7.28
CA PRO A 51 1.23 -6.62 -5.96
C PRO A 51 2.47 -6.08 -5.25
N LYS A 52 2.33 -4.92 -4.61
CA LYS A 52 3.43 -4.35 -3.82
C LYS A 52 3.80 -5.38 -2.75
N PRO A 53 5.08 -5.56 -2.44
CA PRO A 53 5.52 -6.54 -1.44
C PRO A 53 4.73 -6.46 -0.12
N SER A 54 4.36 -5.26 0.31
CA SER A 54 3.56 -5.03 1.52
C SER A 54 2.07 -5.41 1.39
N GLU A 55 1.58 -5.67 0.18
CA GLU A 55 0.19 -6.06 -0.09
C GLU A 55 0.05 -7.58 -0.30
N MET A 56 1.18 -8.32 -0.26
CA MET A 56 1.19 -9.77 -0.41
C MET A 56 0.62 -10.47 0.83
N THR A 57 0.01 -11.61 0.60
CA THR A 57 -0.41 -12.53 1.66
C THR A 57 0.75 -13.40 2.13
N VAL A 58 0.62 -14.00 3.33
CA VAL A 58 1.61 -14.96 3.84
C VAL A 58 1.75 -16.15 2.90
N ASP A 59 0.64 -16.64 2.31
CA ASP A 59 0.67 -17.76 1.36
C ASP A 59 1.47 -17.41 0.10
N GLU A 60 1.33 -16.20 -0.43
CA GLU A 60 2.10 -15.72 -1.59
C GLU A 60 3.58 -15.58 -1.25
N LEU A 61 3.91 -15.08 -0.05
CA LEU A 61 5.30 -14.99 0.42
C LEU A 61 5.90 -16.38 0.62
N THR A 62 5.15 -17.31 1.21
CA THR A 62 5.58 -18.70 1.39
C THR A 62 5.78 -19.41 0.04
N ALA A 63 4.92 -19.14 -0.94
CA ALA A 63 5.10 -19.65 -2.30
C ALA A 63 6.36 -19.09 -2.98
N GLN A 64 6.74 -17.85 -2.65
CA GLN A 64 7.91 -17.18 -3.22
C GLN A 64 9.23 -17.58 -2.54
N TYR A 65 9.25 -17.69 -1.21
CA TYR A 65 10.47 -17.87 -0.42
C TYR A 65 10.62 -19.26 0.21
N GLY A 66 9.57 -20.09 0.16
CA GLY A 66 9.49 -21.39 0.84
C GLY A 66 8.89 -21.27 2.23
N GLU A 67 8.83 -22.41 2.96
CA GLU A 67 8.32 -22.44 4.33
C GLU A 67 9.28 -21.72 5.28
N PRO A 68 8.80 -20.77 6.11
CA PRO A 68 9.61 -20.10 7.10
C PRO A 68 9.94 -21.05 8.28
N GLU A 69 11.08 -20.82 8.94
CA GLU A 69 11.43 -21.53 10.18
C GLU A 69 10.61 -21.03 11.36
N ASP A 70 10.26 -19.74 11.36
CA ASP A 70 9.44 -19.09 12.38
C ASP A 70 8.59 -17.98 11.80
N VAL A 71 7.45 -17.68 12.46
CA VAL A 71 6.52 -16.62 12.07
C VAL A 71 6.29 -15.69 13.23
N ILE A 72 6.91 -14.53 13.22
CA ILE A 72 6.79 -13.52 14.28
C ILE A 72 5.57 -12.66 14.00
N LEU A 73 4.58 -12.73 14.89
CA LEU A 73 3.33 -12.00 14.75
C LEU A 73 3.50 -10.54 15.17
N LEU A 74 3.18 -9.61 14.29
CA LEU A 74 3.13 -8.17 14.57
C LEU A 74 1.73 -7.72 14.95
N ASN A 75 0.73 -8.20 14.24
CA ASN A 75 -0.67 -7.81 14.41
C ASN A 75 -1.59 -9.00 14.12
N ALA A 76 -2.33 -9.45 15.14
CA ALA A 76 -3.21 -10.61 15.05
C ALA A 76 -4.36 -10.43 14.03
N VAL A 77 -4.83 -9.20 13.82
CA VAL A 77 -5.89 -8.91 12.84
C VAL A 77 -5.39 -9.05 11.40
N ARG A 78 -4.08 -8.86 11.19
CA ARG A 78 -3.42 -8.91 9.87
C ARG A 78 -2.46 -10.09 9.74
N ALA A 79 -2.67 -11.15 10.50
CA ALA A 79 -1.75 -12.31 10.56
C ALA A 79 -1.54 -13.01 9.20
N ASN A 80 -2.44 -12.83 8.24
CA ASN A 80 -2.32 -13.40 6.90
C ASN A 80 -1.74 -12.43 5.85
N GLU A 81 -1.29 -11.24 6.28
CA GLU A 81 -0.75 -10.20 5.42
C GLU A 81 0.72 -9.94 5.73
N ALA A 82 1.49 -9.54 4.73
CA ALA A 82 2.91 -9.17 4.88
C ALA A 82 3.15 -8.09 5.95
N LEU A 83 2.18 -7.20 6.17
CA LEU A 83 2.23 -6.14 7.18
C LEU A 83 1.89 -6.63 8.60
N GLY A 84 1.38 -7.84 8.75
CA GLY A 84 0.96 -8.41 10.04
C GLY A 84 1.98 -9.38 10.64
N VAL A 85 2.99 -9.78 9.88
CA VAL A 85 3.98 -10.77 10.29
C VAL A 85 5.39 -10.46 9.81
N ILE A 86 6.38 -11.04 10.47
CA ILE A 86 7.74 -11.17 9.94
C ILE A 86 7.99 -12.68 9.77
N LEU A 87 8.41 -13.10 8.58
CA LEU A 87 8.77 -14.49 8.32
C LEU A 87 10.27 -14.66 8.51
N ALA A 88 10.66 -15.55 9.37
CA ALA A 88 12.06 -15.83 9.66
C ALA A 88 12.49 -17.11 8.92
N TYR A 89 13.56 -17.00 8.16
CA TYR A 89 14.24 -18.07 7.45
C TYR A 89 15.65 -18.23 8.01
N LYS A 90 16.35 -19.25 7.62
CA LYS A 90 17.71 -19.53 8.09
C LYS A 90 18.66 -18.33 7.94
N ASP A 91 18.71 -17.73 6.74
CA ASP A 91 19.71 -16.73 6.40
C ASP A 91 19.12 -15.32 6.20
N PHE A 92 17.79 -15.18 6.23
CA PHE A 92 17.13 -13.90 5.98
C PHE A 92 15.79 -13.78 6.72
N LEU A 93 15.29 -12.56 6.82
CA LEU A 93 13.93 -12.24 7.25
C LEU A 93 13.13 -11.70 6.06
N VAL A 94 11.81 -11.91 6.07
CA VAL A 94 10.89 -11.19 5.19
C VAL A 94 10.06 -10.25 6.04
N VAL A 95 10.25 -8.95 5.83
CA VAL A 95 9.63 -7.86 6.60
C VAL A 95 8.84 -7.00 5.62
N GLU A 96 7.55 -6.83 5.85
CA GLU A 96 6.66 -6.10 4.94
C GLU A 96 6.77 -6.59 3.48
N GLY A 97 6.92 -7.91 3.30
CA GLY A 97 7.10 -8.54 1.99
C GLY A 97 8.48 -8.38 1.37
N ARG A 98 9.43 -7.72 2.05
CA ARG A 98 10.82 -7.51 1.56
C ARG A 98 11.77 -8.46 2.26
N ARG A 99 12.62 -9.10 1.47
CA ARG A 99 13.72 -9.91 1.98
C ARG A 99 14.86 -9.03 2.51
N ILE A 100 15.36 -9.36 3.69
CA ILE A 100 16.51 -8.74 4.35
C ILE A 100 17.42 -9.87 4.83
N ASP A 101 18.65 -9.90 4.35
CA ASP A 101 19.60 -10.91 4.80
C ASP A 101 20.04 -10.60 6.26
N LYS A 102 20.10 -11.62 7.11
CA LYS A 102 20.42 -11.48 8.53
C LYS A 102 21.79 -10.86 8.75
N SER A 103 22.74 -11.14 7.85
CA SER A 103 24.09 -10.54 7.87
C SER A 103 24.08 -9.02 7.68
N ASP A 104 23.03 -8.47 7.07
CA ASP A 104 22.89 -7.02 6.84
C ASP A 104 22.23 -6.31 8.02
N ILE A 105 21.62 -7.04 8.95
CA ILE A 105 20.97 -6.47 10.12
C ILE A 105 22.02 -6.16 11.16
N THR A 106 22.13 -4.89 11.54
CA THR A 106 23.11 -4.40 12.52
C THR A 106 22.53 -4.20 13.91
N ASP A 107 21.25 -3.85 13.99
CA ASP A 107 20.55 -3.67 15.26
C ASP A 107 19.03 -3.83 15.09
N VAL A 108 18.36 -4.22 16.17
CA VAL A 108 16.90 -4.26 16.28
C VAL A 108 16.51 -3.58 17.59
N THR A 109 15.73 -2.54 17.49
CA THR A 109 15.24 -1.79 18.66
C THR A 109 13.75 -1.48 18.49
N PHE A 110 13.15 -0.82 19.47
CA PHE A 110 11.78 -0.34 19.33
C PHE A 110 11.65 1.11 19.81
N ASN A 111 10.67 1.82 19.28
CA ASN A 111 10.42 3.22 19.57
C ASN A 111 8.92 3.49 19.70
N ASN A 112 8.58 4.55 20.44
CA ASN A 112 7.26 5.14 20.47
C ASN A 112 7.18 6.23 19.40
N SER A 113 6.35 6.04 18.38
CA SER A 113 6.11 7.02 17.31
C SER A 113 4.96 7.98 17.63
N GLY A 114 4.32 7.82 18.81
CA GLY A 114 3.22 8.68 19.24
C GLY A 114 3.63 10.15 19.40
N THR A 115 2.68 11.03 19.16
CA THR A 115 2.80 12.46 19.41
C THR A 115 1.88 12.86 20.58
N PRO A 116 2.07 14.04 21.21
CA PRO A 116 1.20 14.51 22.27
C PRO A 116 -0.31 14.58 21.89
N TYR A 117 -0.60 14.55 20.58
CA TYR A 117 -1.93 14.71 20.03
C TYR A 117 -2.47 13.45 19.33
N ALA A 118 -1.68 12.38 19.25
CA ALA A 118 -2.04 11.11 18.62
C ALA A 118 -1.80 9.95 19.60
N PRO A 119 -2.55 8.84 19.48
CA PRO A 119 -2.30 7.63 20.26
C PRO A 119 -0.83 7.20 20.13
N SER A 120 -0.26 6.68 21.21
CA SER A 120 1.08 6.11 21.19
C SER A 120 1.09 4.87 20.31
N GLU A 121 1.74 4.94 19.16
CA GLU A 121 2.05 3.78 18.32
C GLU A 121 3.49 3.35 18.57
N TYR A 122 3.71 2.06 18.68
CA TYR A 122 5.04 1.51 18.85
C TYR A 122 5.49 0.83 17.58
N GLN A 123 6.76 1.05 17.25
CA GLN A 123 7.39 0.51 16.04
C GLN A 123 8.65 -0.25 16.43
N VAL A 124 8.87 -1.39 15.78
CA VAL A 124 10.17 -2.04 15.78
C VAL A 124 11.00 -1.38 14.66
N ILE A 125 12.24 -1.06 14.99
CA ILE A 125 13.21 -0.47 14.08
C ILE A 125 14.29 -1.50 13.81
N ILE A 126 14.42 -1.91 12.56
CA ILE A 126 15.47 -2.82 12.09
C ILE A 126 16.49 -1.96 11.34
N ALA A 127 17.68 -1.83 11.89
CA ALA A 127 18.80 -1.11 11.28
C ALA A 127 19.62 -2.07 10.39
N THR A 128 19.99 -1.62 9.19
CA THR A 128 20.80 -2.39 8.26
C THR A 128 22.17 -1.76 8.05
N SER A 129 23.11 -2.54 7.54
CA SER A 129 24.49 -2.11 7.22
C SER A 129 24.53 -0.99 6.17
N THR A 130 23.52 -0.87 5.32
CA THR A 130 23.36 0.21 4.34
C THR A 130 22.86 1.51 4.93
N GLN A 131 22.73 1.60 6.26
CA GLN A 131 22.16 2.73 7.00
C GLN A 131 20.66 2.98 6.72
N ASP A 132 19.95 2.00 6.17
CA ASP A 132 18.51 2.03 6.05
C ASP A 132 17.88 1.58 7.37
N TYR A 133 16.82 2.26 7.78
CA TYR A 133 16.03 1.93 8.95
C TYR A 133 14.64 1.52 8.50
N LEU A 134 14.29 0.26 8.74
CA LEU A 134 12.91 -0.19 8.54
C LEU A 134 12.11 0.06 9.81
N HIS A 135 11.03 0.79 9.68
CA HIS A 135 10.10 1.09 10.76
C HIS A 135 8.85 0.21 10.59
N VAL A 136 8.75 -0.82 11.41
CA VAL A 136 7.67 -1.80 11.35
C VAL A 136 6.66 -1.51 12.47
N ASN A 137 5.41 -1.23 12.11
CA ASN A 137 4.37 -0.95 13.10
C ASN A 137 4.00 -2.23 13.86
N ALA A 138 4.12 -2.22 15.18
CA ALA A 138 3.76 -3.32 16.07
C ALA A 138 2.52 -3.00 16.94
N GLY A 139 1.82 -1.89 16.67
CA GLY A 139 0.58 -1.52 17.34
C GLY A 139 0.74 -0.58 18.52
N TYR A 140 -0.10 -0.73 19.54
CA TYR A 140 -0.25 0.26 20.62
C TYR A 140 0.26 -0.25 21.97
N ASP A 141 0.84 -1.44 22.04
CA ASP A 141 1.34 -2.07 23.27
C ASP A 141 2.88 -2.10 23.29
N ALA A 142 3.47 -1.39 24.26
CA ALA A 142 4.91 -1.32 24.43
C ALA A 142 5.54 -2.65 24.85
N ALA A 143 4.86 -3.42 25.71
CA ALA A 143 5.38 -4.71 26.15
C ALA A 143 5.40 -5.70 24.99
N TRP A 144 4.30 -5.79 24.25
CA TRP A 144 4.21 -6.58 23.02
C TRP A 144 5.31 -6.22 22.02
N THR A 145 5.49 -4.92 21.75
CA THR A 145 6.50 -4.46 20.79
C THR A 145 7.92 -4.82 21.22
N LYS A 146 8.19 -4.74 22.53
CA LYS A 146 9.46 -5.19 23.08
C LYS A 146 9.66 -6.69 22.88
N ASP A 147 8.65 -7.49 23.17
CA ASP A 147 8.71 -8.95 23.00
C ASP A 147 8.95 -9.32 21.54
N VAL A 148 8.28 -8.65 20.60
CA VAL A 148 8.51 -8.79 19.15
C VAL A 148 9.97 -8.47 18.79
N ALA A 149 10.53 -7.35 19.30
CA ALA A 149 11.92 -6.98 19.01
C ALA A 149 12.91 -8.04 19.56
N GLU A 150 12.65 -8.60 20.75
CA GLU A 150 13.47 -9.67 21.33
C GLU A 150 13.32 -10.99 20.54
N GLU A 151 12.14 -11.28 20.01
CA GLU A 151 11.91 -12.45 19.18
C GLU A 151 12.63 -12.35 17.83
N ILE A 152 12.63 -11.15 17.21
CA ILE A 152 13.45 -10.90 16.02
C ILE A 152 14.93 -11.13 16.32
N LYS A 153 15.45 -10.61 17.45
CA LYS A 153 16.86 -10.80 17.84
C LYS A 153 17.24 -12.26 18.05
N LYS A 154 16.32 -13.08 18.55
CA LYS A 154 16.55 -14.51 18.69
C LYS A 154 16.69 -15.23 17.37
N ASN A 155 16.06 -14.68 16.33
CA ASN A 155 16.04 -15.24 15.00
C ASN A 155 17.18 -14.70 14.11
N LEU A 156 18.06 -13.83 14.61
CA LEU A 156 19.27 -13.38 13.93
C LEU A 156 20.45 -14.30 14.17
#